data_c393d47e57e20dc59806a6882d741b2f
#
_entry.id   c393d47e57e20dc59806a6882d741b2f
#
_cell.length_a   1.000
_cell.length_b   1.000
_cell.length_c   1.000
_cell.angle_alpha   90.00
_cell.angle_beta   90.00
_cell.angle_gamma   90.00
#
_symmetry.space_group_name_H-M   'P 1'
#
loop_
_entity.id
_entity.type
_entity.pdbx_description
1 polymer ?
#
loop_
_entity_poly.entity_id
_entity_poly.type
_entity_poly.pdbx_seq_one_letter_code
_entity_poly.pdbx_strand_id
1 'polypeptide(L)'
;MTFLSDLQFDGGYVVAKPSGTRIPLTRSALMDAARAAAFVAEVQALCATRIARGVRPTAKIAFYPQRPNSYYAIWPVCRLANVQIVDDPLDADLIFQFQDRPLVDAVSPAISLGRTVLNGACRDIRKSRVADVFEKVFGYSLSVDPTTYRGLAVQKSEGNGVHDGEVIACPIEAAEPGKVYQKLIQNSVDGRDYVDIRTPVVGGRIPFVYLKMRAEADRFSNANRRVVMREAQDVLTEDE
;
A
#
# COMPACT_ATOMS: atom_id res chain seq x y z
N MET A 1 -20.74 6.75 3.81
CA MET A 1 -20.53 5.29 3.94
C MET A 1 -19.89 5.01 5.30
N THR A 2 -20.45 4.09 6.06
CA THR A 2 -19.94 3.76 7.40
C THR A 2 -18.75 2.80 7.26
N PHE A 3 -17.69 3.02 8.03
CA PHE A 3 -16.48 2.20 8.13
C PHE A 3 -16.76 0.68 8.16
N LEU A 4 -17.88 0.29 8.80
CA LEU A 4 -18.27 -1.11 8.97
C LEU A 4 -18.85 -1.77 7.71
N SER A 5 -19.34 -0.99 6.72
CA SER A 5 -19.94 -1.55 5.50
C SER A 5 -18.93 -2.27 4.61
N ASP A 6 -17.67 -1.90 4.70
CA ASP A 6 -16.58 -2.44 3.89
C ASP A 6 -15.85 -3.61 4.55
N LEU A 7 -16.27 -3.99 5.76
CA LEU A 7 -15.73 -5.13 6.50
C LEU A 7 -16.71 -6.29 6.50
N GLN A 8 -16.20 -7.50 6.41
CA GLN A 8 -16.94 -8.75 6.51
C GLN A 8 -16.20 -9.70 7.45
N PHE A 9 -16.94 -10.44 8.28
CA PHE A 9 -16.37 -11.48 9.11
C PHE A 9 -16.48 -12.81 8.37
N ASP A 10 -15.37 -13.55 8.29
CA ASP A 10 -15.30 -14.83 7.61
C ASP A 10 -14.29 -15.75 8.31
N GLY A 11 -14.77 -16.83 8.93
CA GLY A 11 -13.96 -17.92 9.46
C GLY A 11 -12.84 -17.50 10.42
N GLY A 12 -13.05 -16.52 11.31
CA GLY A 12 -12.01 -16.00 12.23
C GLY A 12 -11.13 -14.91 11.62
N TYR A 13 -11.53 -14.35 10.47
CA TYR A 13 -10.89 -13.23 9.81
C TYR A 13 -11.84 -12.04 9.66
N VAL A 14 -11.29 -10.84 9.65
CA VAL A 14 -11.93 -9.65 9.09
C VAL A 14 -11.44 -9.48 7.67
N VAL A 15 -12.36 -9.39 6.73
CA VAL A 15 -12.06 -9.20 5.30
C VAL A 15 -12.45 -7.77 4.90
N ALA A 16 -11.50 -7.02 4.39
CA ALA A 16 -11.77 -5.73 3.75
C ALA A 16 -12.31 -6.00 2.34
N LYS A 17 -13.62 -5.76 2.12
CA LYS A 17 -14.30 -6.08 0.86
C LYS A 17 -13.65 -5.46 -0.38
N PRO A 18 -13.18 -4.19 -0.35
CA PRO A 18 -12.61 -3.57 -1.55
C PRO A 18 -11.32 -4.23 -2.03
N SER A 19 -10.43 -4.57 -1.09
CA SER A 19 -9.10 -5.15 -1.40
C SER A 19 -9.05 -6.66 -1.31
N GLY A 20 -10.05 -7.30 -0.68
CA GLY A 20 -10.02 -8.72 -0.35
C GLY A 20 -9.01 -9.08 0.76
N THR A 21 -8.40 -8.09 1.42
CA THR A 21 -7.39 -8.31 2.47
C THR A 21 -8.01 -9.02 3.66
N ARG A 22 -7.43 -10.15 4.06
CA ARG A 22 -7.85 -10.96 5.21
C ARG A 22 -6.94 -10.67 6.40
N ILE A 23 -7.53 -10.24 7.51
CA ILE A 23 -6.84 -9.94 8.77
C ILE A 23 -7.31 -10.94 9.82
N PRO A 24 -6.43 -11.81 10.37
CA PRO A 24 -6.82 -12.77 11.38
C PRO A 24 -7.24 -12.07 12.67
N LEU A 25 -8.31 -12.55 13.31
CA LEU A 25 -8.81 -12.05 14.60
C LEU A 25 -7.92 -12.55 15.74
N THR A 26 -6.72 -12.00 15.84
CA THR A 26 -5.79 -12.27 16.93
C THR A 26 -5.84 -11.15 17.98
N ARG A 27 -5.31 -11.40 19.18
CA ARG A 27 -5.19 -10.38 20.23
C ARG A 27 -4.37 -9.17 19.75
N SER A 28 -3.30 -9.41 18.98
CA SER A 28 -2.49 -8.34 18.39
C SER A 28 -3.29 -7.52 17.38
N ALA A 29 -4.03 -8.16 16.48
CA ALA A 29 -4.87 -7.46 15.52
C ALA A 29 -5.97 -6.62 16.18
N LEU A 30 -6.57 -7.11 17.27
CA LEU A 30 -7.52 -6.33 18.06
C LEU A 30 -6.88 -5.11 18.73
N MET A 31 -5.66 -5.26 19.27
CA MET A 31 -4.92 -4.14 19.84
C MET A 31 -4.55 -3.11 18.78
N ASP A 32 -4.13 -3.53 17.60
CA ASP A 32 -3.81 -2.64 16.49
C ASP A 32 -5.05 -1.92 15.96
N ALA A 33 -6.20 -2.61 15.88
CA ALA A 33 -7.49 -2.00 15.56
C ALA A 33 -7.90 -0.95 16.61
N ALA A 34 -7.69 -1.22 17.90
CA ALA A 34 -7.98 -0.25 18.97
C ALA A 34 -7.07 0.98 18.88
N ARG A 35 -5.77 0.80 18.60
CA ARG A 35 -4.83 1.92 18.37
C ARG A 35 -5.23 2.75 17.16
N ALA A 36 -5.59 2.09 16.04
CA ALA A 36 -6.06 2.77 14.85
C ALA A 36 -7.35 3.58 15.13
N ALA A 37 -8.30 3.02 15.88
CA ALA A 37 -9.51 3.72 16.27
C ALA A 37 -9.23 4.94 17.18
N ALA A 38 -8.30 4.81 18.14
CA ALA A 38 -7.87 5.91 18.97
C ALA A 38 -7.24 7.03 18.14
N PHE A 39 -6.34 6.70 17.21
CA PHE A 39 -5.74 7.67 16.30
C PHE A 39 -6.78 8.37 15.42
N VAL A 40 -7.75 7.64 14.88
CA VAL A 40 -8.86 8.26 14.12
C VAL A 40 -9.66 9.23 14.99
N ALA A 41 -9.93 8.86 16.24
CA ALA A 41 -10.64 9.74 17.19
C ALA A 41 -9.84 11.02 17.48
N GLU A 42 -8.53 10.93 17.68
CA GLU A 42 -7.65 12.10 17.87
C GLU A 42 -7.67 13.03 16.65
N VAL A 43 -7.58 12.49 15.44
CA VAL A 43 -7.67 13.26 14.19
C VAL A 43 -9.03 13.95 14.06
N GLN A 44 -10.12 13.28 14.43
CA GLN A 44 -11.46 13.85 14.42
C GLN A 44 -11.60 14.97 15.45
N ALA A 45 -11.08 14.79 16.67
CA ALA A 45 -11.08 15.81 17.72
C ALA A 45 -10.32 17.08 17.29
N LEU A 46 -9.16 16.89 16.62
CA LEU A 46 -8.40 18.00 16.05
C LEU A 46 -9.22 18.75 14.99
N CYS A 47 -9.90 18.04 14.09
CA CYS A 47 -10.75 18.66 13.08
C CYS A 47 -11.91 19.42 13.71
N ALA A 48 -12.59 18.84 14.70
CA ALA A 48 -13.67 19.51 15.44
C ALA A 48 -13.18 20.79 16.12
N THR A 49 -12.00 20.75 16.75
CA THR A 49 -11.38 21.93 17.37
C THR A 49 -11.08 23.04 16.36
N ARG A 50 -10.58 22.68 15.16
CA ARG A 50 -10.36 23.65 14.07
C ARG A 50 -11.64 24.32 13.62
N ILE A 51 -12.69 23.51 13.42
CA ILE A 51 -14.02 24.01 13.04
C ILE A 51 -14.56 24.96 14.11
N ALA A 52 -14.51 24.59 15.40
CA ALA A 52 -14.98 25.41 16.51
C ALA A 52 -14.21 26.75 16.63
N ARG A 53 -12.94 26.77 16.19
CA ARG A 53 -12.10 27.99 16.15
C ARG A 53 -12.25 28.79 14.85
N GLY A 54 -13.13 28.39 13.93
CA GLY A 54 -13.32 29.06 12.64
C GLY A 54 -12.14 28.92 11.66
N VAL A 55 -11.25 27.94 11.88
CA VAL A 55 -10.12 27.69 10.96
C VAL A 55 -10.64 27.13 9.65
N ARG A 56 -10.43 27.85 8.56
CA ARG A 56 -10.84 27.42 7.22
C ARG A 56 -9.88 26.36 6.70
N PRO A 57 -10.37 25.40 5.88
CA PRO A 57 -9.50 24.47 5.14
C PRO A 57 -8.50 25.21 4.25
N THR A 58 -7.30 24.67 4.13
CA THR A 58 -6.23 25.21 3.29
C THR A 58 -6.46 24.91 1.80
N ALA A 59 -7.12 23.79 1.52
CA ALA A 59 -7.49 23.37 0.17
C ALA A 59 -8.63 22.34 0.22
N LYS A 60 -9.23 22.07 -0.93
CA LYS A 60 -10.23 21.02 -1.13
C LYS A 60 -9.66 19.93 -2.03
N ILE A 61 -9.89 18.67 -1.68
CA ILE A 61 -9.52 17.50 -2.48
C ILE A 61 -10.72 16.62 -2.74
N ALA A 62 -10.88 16.16 -3.98
CA ALA A 62 -11.81 15.11 -4.35
C ALA A 62 -11.05 13.82 -4.71
N PHE A 63 -11.67 12.68 -4.46
CA PHE A 63 -11.17 11.37 -4.85
C PHE A 63 -12.10 10.77 -5.90
N TYR A 64 -11.52 10.15 -6.93
CA TYR A 64 -12.29 9.55 -8.01
C TYR A 64 -11.64 8.23 -8.47
N PRO A 65 -12.40 7.19 -8.79
CA PRO A 65 -13.85 7.06 -8.63
C PRO A 65 -14.30 6.70 -7.20
N GLN A 66 -13.36 6.40 -6.30
CA GLN A 66 -13.65 5.93 -4.96
C GLN A 66 -13.13 6.91 -3.92
N ARG A 67 -13.95 7.20 -2.90
CA ARG A 67 -13.52 7.97 -1.73
C ARG A 67 -12.82 7.05 -0.72
N PRO A 68 -11.61 7.39 -0.23
CA PRO A 68 -10.92 6.59 0.77
C PRO A 68 -11.64 6.63 2.12
N ASN A 69 -11.74 5.50 2.78
CA ASN A 69 -12.18 5.38 4.16
C ASN A 69 -11.09 5.80 5.15
N SER A 70 -11.44 5.96 6.42
CA SER A 70 -10.54 6.44 7.48
C SER A 70 -9.35 5.52 7.78
N TYR A 71 -9.38 4.28 7.32
CA TYR A 71 -8.24 3.35 7.47
C TYR A 71 -7.17 3.49 6.38
N TYR A 72 -7.44 4.21 5.28
CA TYR A 72 -6.41 4.54 4.30
C TYR A 72 -5.54 5.70 4.78
N ALA A 73 -4.22 5.57 4.65
CA ALA A 73 -3.26 6.58 5.11
C ALA A 73 -3.54 7.99 4.56
N ILE A 74 -4.06 8.10 3.33
CA ILE A 74 -4.38 9.39 2.72
C ILE A 74 -5.48 10.16 3.47
N TRP A 75 -6.41 9.44 4.14
CA TRP A 75 -7.48 10.09 4.87
C TRP A 75 -6.96 10.93 6.07
N PRO A 76 -6.16 10.38 7.03
CA PRO A 76 -5.59 11.19 8.10
C PRO A 76 -4.61 12.25 7.56
N VAL A 77 -3.87 11.98 6.47
CA VAL A 77 -3.00 12.98 5.85
C VAL A 77 -3.80 14.22 5.47
N CYS A 78 -4.90 14.07 4.75
CA CYS A 78 -5.77 15.20 4.39
C CYS A 78 -6.28 15.94 5.63
N ARG A 79 -6.74 15.21 6.65
CA ARG A 79 -7.27 15.80 7.88
C ARG A 79 -6.20 16.56 8.68
N LEU A 80 -5.03 15.98 8.83
CA LEU A 80 -3.91 16.63 9.54
C LEU A 80 -3.40 17.86 8.78
N ALA A 81 -3.35 17.82 7.45
CA ALA A 81 -3.00 18.94 6.60
C ALA A 81 -4.11 20.03 6.50
N ASN A 82 -5.24 19.84 7.20
CA ASN A 82 -6.41 20.72 7.10
C ASN A 82 -6.98 20.86 5.68
N VAL A 83 -6.91 19.77 4.89
CA VAL A 83 -7.49 19.68 3.56
C VAL A 83 -8.91 19.08 3.67
N GLN A 84 -9.88 19.77 3.11
CA GLN A 84 -11.27 19.31 3.08
C GLN A 84 -11.47 18.28 1.98
N ILE A 85 -11.97 17.10 2.33
CA ILE A 85 -12.40 16.11 1.34
C ILE A 85 -13.82 16.44 0.90
N VAL A 86 -13.98 16.70 -0.40
CA VAL A 86 -15.28 17.01 -1.04
C VAL A 86 -15.69 15.85 -1.95
N ASP A 87 -16.99 15.76 -2.24
CA ASP A 87 -17.52 14.64 -3.05
C ASP A 87 -17.53 14.97 -4.54
N ASP A 88 -17.78 16.25 -4.90
CA ASP A 88 -17.77 16.68 -6.29
C ASP A 88 -16.34 17.09 -6.73
N PRO A 89 -15.77 16.43 -7.75
CA PRO A 89 -14.49 16.82 -8.31
C PRO A 89 -14.45 18.25 -8.87
N LEU A 90 -15.60 18.83 -9.22
CA LEU A 90 -15.68 20.21 -9.73
C LEU A 90 -15.47 21.26 -8.61
N ASP A 91 -15.81 20.90 -7.37
CA ASP A 91 -15.62 21.75 -6.20
C ASP A 91 -14.22 21.65 -5.59
N ALA A 92 -13.37 20.77 -6.11
CA ALA A 92 -12.04 20.50 -5.57
C ALA A 92 -10.97 21.37 -6.22
N ASP A 93 -9.98 21.79 -5.43
CA ASP A 93 -8.76 22.40 -5.94
C ASP A 93 -7.81 21.34 -6.53
N LEU A 94 -7.86 20.12 -5.98
CA LEU A 94 -7.04 18.99 -6.35
C LEU A 94 -7.88 17.73 -6.46
N ILE A 95 -7.61 16.92 -7.47
CA ILE A 95 -8.26 15.63 -7.67
C ILE A 95 -7.23 14.52 -7.52
N PHE A 96 -7.61 13.46 -6.83
CA PHE A 96 -6.77 12.29 -6.64
C PHE A 96 -7.47 11.08 -7.26
N GLN A 97 -6.83 10.46 -8.26
CA GLN A 97 -7.29 9.20 -8.81
C GLN A 97 -7.06 8.10 -7.78
N PHE A 98 -8.14 7.58 -7.20
CA PHE A 98 -8.09 6.58 -6.14
C PHE A 98 -9.08 5.46 -6.41
N GLN A 99 -8.59 4.24 -6.44
CA GLN A 99 -9.39 3.03 -6.47
C GLN A 99 -8.58 1.91 -5.81
N ASP A 100 -9.19 1.20 -4.85
CA ASP A 100 -8.53 0.07 -4.18
C ASP A 100 -8.63 -1.20 -5.02
N ARG A 101 -8.03 -1.16 -6.21
CA ARG A 101 -7.94 -2.26 -7.18
C ARG A 101 -6.59 -2.23 -7.90
N PRO A 102 -6.04 -3.39 -8.29
CA PRO A 102 -4.82 -3.46 -9.06
C PRO A 102 -4.91 -2.80 -10.44
N LEU A 103 -6.10 -2.79 -11.03
CA LEU A 103 -6.39 -2.16 -12.31
C LEU A 103 -7.51 -1.14 -12.14
N VAL A 104 -7.28 0.08 -12.60
CA VAL A 104 -8.24 1.19 -12.53
C VAL A 104 -9.03 1.25 -13.84
N ASP A 105 -10.34 0.99 -13.76
CA ASP A 105 -11.23 0.95 -14.91
C ASP A 105 -11.74 2.34 -15.31
N ALA A 106 -11.92 3.23 -14.32
CA ALA A 106 -12.49 4.54 -14.51
C ALA A 106 -11.43 5.66 -14.39
N VAL A 107 -11.46 6.59 -15.32
CA VAL A 107 -10.62 7.80 -15.31
C VAL A 107 -11.47 8.98 -14.91
N SER A 108 -10.93 9.88 -14.08
CA SER A 108 -11.62 11.09 -13.67
C SER A 108 -12.01 11.93 -14.89
N PRO A 109 -13.29 12.30 -15.07
CA PRO A 109 -13.72 13.21 -16.14
C PRO A 109 -12.99 14.56 -16.11
N ALA A 110 -12.45 14.97 -14.96
CA ALA A 110 -11.70 16.20 -14.80
C ALA A 110 -10.39 16.23 -15.61
N ILE A 111 -9.86 15.07 -16.03
CA ILE A 111 -8.70 15.00 -16.95
C ILE A 111 -9.09 15.62 -18.29
N SER A 112 -10.28 15.34 -18.81
CA SER A 112 -10.77 15.92 -20.06
C SER A 112 -11.03 17.43 -19.97
N LEU A 113 -11.19 17.95 -18.75
CA LEU A 113 -11.35 19.37 -18.46
C LEU A 113 -10.03 20.10 -18.20
N GLY A 114 -8.87 19.42 -18.43
CA GLY A 114 -7.54 20.00 -18.25
C GLY A 114 -7.16 20.25 -16.78
N ARG A 115 -7.86 19.65 -15.80
CA ARG A 115 -7.57 19.81 -14.38
C ARG A 115 -6.43 18.87 -13.95
N THR A 116 -5.64 19.30 -12.98
CA THR A 116 -4.59 18.47 -12.40
C THR A 116 -5.20 17.30 -11.62
N VAL A 117 -4.87 16.09 -12.03
CA VAL A 117 -5.28 14.85 -11.36
C VAL A 117 -4.04 14.09 -10.91
N LEU A 118 -3.84 13.99 -9.59
CA LEU A 118 -2.78 13.15 -9.02
C LEU A 118 -3.08 11.68 -9.31
N ASN A 119 -2.05 10.91 -9.60
CA ASN A 119 -2.14 9.50 -10.02
C ASN A 119 -2.99 9.24 -11.28
N GLY A 120 -3.39 10.27 -12.03
CA GLY A 120 -4.25 10.11 -13.20
C GLY A 120 -3.67 9.19 -14.28
N ALA A 121 -2.35 9.07 -14.37
CA ALA A 121 -1.66 8.15 -15.26
C ALA A 121 -1.40 6.77 -14.64
N CYS A 122 -1.56 6.60 -13.33
CA CYS A 122 -1.32 5.34 -12.61
C CYS A 122 -2.57 4.48 -12.63
N ARG A 123 -2.73 3.67 -13.67
CA ARG A 123 -3.93 2.85 -13.90
C ARG A 123 -3.73 1.37 -13.66
N ASP A 124 -2.50 0.91 -13.64
CA ASP A 124 -2.16 -0.49 -13.49
C ASP A 124 -1.01 -0.63 -12.48
N ILE A 125 -1.30 -1.22 -11.33
CA ILE A 125 -0.36 -1.50 -10.24
C ILE A 125 -0.20 -3.00 -10.00
N ARG A 126 -0.57 -3.83 -10.99
CA ARG A 126 -0.33 -5.27 -10.92
C ARG A 126 1.17 -5.55 -10.80
N LYS A 127 1.50 -6.68 -10.20
CA LYS A 127 2.90 -7.03 -9.91
C LYS A 127 3.77 -7.13 -11.15
N SER A 128 3.24 -7.66 -12.26
CA SER A 128 3.93 -7.67 -13.55
C SER A 128 4.24 -6.25 -14.03
N ARG A 129 3.24 -5.36 -14.00
CA ARG A 129 3.43 -3.98 -14.44
C ARG A 129 4.43 -3.22 -13.57
N VAL A 130 4.39 -3.44 -12.26
CA VAL A 130 5.37 -2.84 -11.34
C VAL A 130 6.79 -3.36 -11.63
N ALA A 131 6.94 -4.66 -11.93
CA ALA A 131 8.22 -5.23 -12.31
C ALA A 131 8.77 -4.64 -13.62
N ASP A 132 7.92 -4.43 -14.63
CA ASP A 132 8.31 -3.76 -15.89
C ASP A 132 8.80 -2.33 -15.66
N VAL A 133 8.11 -1.59 -14.79
CA VAL A 133 8.52 -0.21 -14.43
C VAL A 133 9.83 -0.22 -13.66
N PHE A 134 9.98 -1.16 -12.72
CA PHE A 134 11.20 -1.34 -11.96
C PHE A 134 12.40 -1.60 -12.89
N GLU A 135 12.25 -2.52 -13.83
CA GLU A 135 13.30 -2.83 -14.81
C GLU A 135 13.70 -1.60 -15.65
N LYS A 136 12.70 -0.81 -16.07
CA LYS A 136 12.97 0.43 -16.83
C LYS A 136 13.71 1.48 -16.02
N VAL A 137 13.45 1.58 -14.73
CA VAL A 137 14.05 2.59 -13.85
C VAL A 137 15.45 2.17 -13.40
N PHE A 138 15.61 0.91 -13.02
CA PHE A 138 16.85 0.42 -12.39
C PHE A 138 17.77 -0.35 -13.36
N GLY A 139 17.30 -0.66 -14.57
CA GLY A 139 18.12 -1.32 -15.61
C GLY A 139 18.34 -2.82 -15.39
N TYR A 140 17.66 -3.45 -14.44
CA TYR A 140 17.70 -4.90 -14.23
C TYR A 140 16.35 -5.46 -13.84
N SER A 141 16.06 -6.72 -14.25
CA SER A 141 14.79 -7.37 -13.97
C SER A 141 14.80 -8.16 -12.68
N LEU A 142 13.72 -8.04 -11.90
CA LEU A 142 13.39 -8.95 -10.81
C LEU A 142 12.54 -10.14 -11.31
N SER A 143 11.86 -10.00 -12.44
CA SER A 143 11.05 -11.07 -13.04
C SER A 143 11.93 -12.14 -13.65
N VAL A 144 11.48 -13.39 -13.60
CA VAL A 144 12.12 -14.54 -14.22
C VAL A 144 11.10 -15.34 -15.01
N ASP A 145 11.55 -15.97 -16.09
CA ASP A 145 10.81 -17.04 -16.74
C ASP A 145 11.05 -18.33 -15.94
N PRO A 146 10.04 -18.88 -15.25
CA PRO A 146 10.22 -20.03 -14.38
C PRO A 146 10.56 -21.32 -15.12
N THR A 147 10.37 -21.36 -16.45
CA THR A 147 10.67 -22.56 -17.26
C THR A 147 12.14 -22.64 -17.67
N THR A 148 12.84 -21.52 -17.67
CA THR A 148 14.25 -21.44 -18.10
C THR A 148 15.19 -20.99 -17.00
N TYR A 149 14.68 -20.26 -15.98
CA TYR A 149 15.47 -19.80 -14.84
C TYR A 149 16.01 -20.97 -14.04
N ARG A 150 17.26 -20.86 -13.56
CA ARG A 150 17.90 -21.88 -12.73
C ARG A 150 18.19 -21.30 -11.35
N GLY A 151 17.43 -21.75 -10.33
CA GLY A 151 17.57 -21.28 -8.96
C GLY A 151 16.24 -21.17 -8.23
N LEU A 152 16.25 -20.52 -7.06
CA LEU A 152 15.04 -20.29 -6.29
C LEU A 152 14.33 -19.03 -6.79
N ALA A 153 13.03 -19.13 -7.00
CA ALA A 153 12.14 -18.03 -7.36
C ALA A 153 11.00 -17.92 -6.35
N VAL A 154 10.36 -16.75 -6.30
CA VAL A 154 9.11 -16.55 -5.56
C VAL A 154 7.98 -16.52 -6.56
N GLN A 155 7.07 -17.48 -6.44
CA GLN A 155 5.78 -17.52 -7.13
C GLN A 155 4.74 -16.80 -6.28
N LYS A 156 3.91 -15.94 -6.87
CA LYS A 156 2.82 -15.23 -6.19
C LYS A 156 1.73 -14.81 -7.16
N SER A 157 0.50 -14.64 -6.67
CA SER A 157 -0.60 -14.14 -7.48
C SER A 157 -0.33 -12.74 -8.01
N GLU A 158 -0.85 -12.44 -9.20
CA GLU A 158 -0.79 -11.12 -9.84
C GLU A 158 -1.44 -10.02 -8.99
N GLY A 159 -2.52 -10.36 -8.27
CA GLY A 159 -3.25 -9.44 -7.40
C GLY A 159 -2.45 -8.97 -6.20
N ASN A 160 -2.61 -7.70 -5.82
CA ASN A 160 -1.96 -7.12 -4.64
C ASN A 160 -2.68 -7.56 -3.36
N GLY A 161 -1.94 -7.64 -2.22
CA GLY A 161 -2.49 -7.92 -0.90
C GLY A 161 -2.89 -9.37 -0.63
N VAL A 162 -2.64 -10.30 -1.55
CA VAL A 162 -3.04 -11.72 -1.38
C VAL A 162 -2.15 -12.44 -0.37
N HIS A 163 -0.86 -12.08 -0.29
CA HIS A 163 0.12 -12.67 0.64
C HIS A 163 0.32 -14.18 0.46
N ASP A 164 0.28 -14.64 -0.78
CA ASP A 164 0.41 -16.04 -1.21
C ASP A 164 1.79 -16.35 -1.82
N GLY A 165 2.81 -15.60 -1.44
CA GLY A 165 4.17 -15.84 -1.92
C GLY A 165 4.68 -17.20 -1.48
N GLU A 166 5.23 -17.96 -2.42
CA GLU A 166 5.83 -19.27 -2.20
C GLU A 166 7.20 -19.34 -2.87
N VAL A 167 8.18 -19.96 -2.18
CA VAL A 167 9.50 -20.22 -2.77
C VAL A 167 9.45 -21.53 -3.54
N ILE A 168 9.80 -21.46 -4.82
CA ILE A 168 9.86 -22.62 -5.70
C ILE A 168 11.26 -22.80 -6.28
N ALA A 169 11.61 -24.04 -6.59
CA ALA A 169 12.81 -24.36 -7.35
C ALA A 169 12.51 -24.33 -8.85
N CYS A 170 13.28 -23.57 -9.60
CA CYS A 170 13.20 -23.51 -11.05
C CYS A 170 14.39 -24.26 -11.70
N PRO A 171 14.24 -24.79 -12.92
CA PRO A 171 13.08 -24.61 -13.81
C PRO A 171 11.90 -25.50 -13.42
N ILE A 172 10.68 -25.02 -13.74
CA ILE A 172 9.44 -25.81 -13.69
C ILE A 172 8.97 -26.13 -15.12
N GLU A 173 8.06 -27.09 -15.28
CA GLU A 173 7.59 -27.54 -16.59
C GLU A 173 6.81 -26.43 -17.32
N ALA A 174 5.91 -25.75 -16.64
CA ALA A 174 5.11 -24.66 -17.19
C ALA A 174 4.76 -23.62 -16.14
N ALA A 175 4.66 -22.36 -16.57
CA ALA A 175 4.18 -21.26 -15.73
C ALA A 175 2.67 -21.38 -15.48
N GLU A 176 2.23 -21.15 -14.25
CA GLU A 176 0.81 -21.14 -13.92
C GLU A 176 0.14 -19.83 -14.35
N PRO A 177 -1.06 -19.88 -14.97
CA PRO A 177 -1.82 -18.67 -15.31
C PRO A 177 -2.15 -17.82 -14.09
N GLY A 178 -2.00 -16.50 -14.21
CA GLY A 178 -2.30 -15.55 -13.14
C GLY A 178 -1.27 -15.48 -12.01
N LYS A 179 -0.12 -16.12 -12.18
CA LYS A 179 1.04 -16.03 -11.29
C LYS A 179 2.15 -15.19 -11.90
N VAL A 180 2.93 -14.57 -11.04
CA VAL A 180 4.18 -13.89 -11.37
C VAL A 180 5.34 -14.57 -10.65
N TYR A 181 6.48 -14.59 -11.31
CA TYR A 181 7.70 -15.23 -10.81
C TYR A 181 8.80 -14.21 -10.71
N GLN A 182 9.44 -14.14 -9.54
CA GLN A 182 10.49 -13.17 -9.26
C GLN A 182 11.69 -13.86 -8.61
N LYS A 183 12.88 -13.32 -8.85
CA LYS A 183 14.08 -13.78 -8.15
C LYS A 183 13.87 -13.75 -6.64
N LEU A 184 14.31 -14.79 -5.95
CA LEU A 184 14.32 -14.80 -4.50
C LEU A 184 15.41 -13.84 -4.00
N ILE A 185 14.99 -12.75 -3.36
CA ILE A 185 15.90 -11.79 -2.73
C ILE A 185 16.27 -12.32 -1.36
N GLN A 186 17.56 -12.47 -1.08
CA GLN A 186 18.07 -12.87 0.24
C GLN A 186 18.19 -11.62 1.10
N ASN A 187 17.17 -11.36 1.89
CA ASN A 187 17.09 -10.23 2.82
C ASN A 187 17.13 -10.68 4.30
N SER A 188 17.72 -11.84 4.57
CA SER A 188 17.98 -12.29 5.94
C SER A 188 19.23 -11.60 6.49
N VAL A 189 19.15 -11.12 7.72
CA VAL A 189 20.25 -10.40 8.39
C VAL A 189 21.09 -11.34 9.26
N ASP A 190 20.46 -12.33 9.88
CA ASP A 190 21.11 -13.24 10.86
C ASP A 190 20.77 -14.72 10.61
N GLY A 191 20.18 -15.04 9.46
CA GLY A 191 19.69 -16.37 9.14
C GLY A 191 18.38 -16.75 9.86
N ARG A 192 17.79 -15.84 10.64
CA ARG A 192 16.55 -16.07 11.40
C ARG A 192 15.46 -15.09 11.06
N ASP A 193 15.82 -13.81 10.92
CA ASP A 193 14.88 -12.75 10.61
C ASP A 193 15.12 -12.22 9.18
N TYR A 194 14.03 -11.99 8.48
CA TYR A 194 13.99 -11.32 7.18
C TYR A 194 13.60 -9.87 7.38
N VAL A 195 14.32 -8.95 6.75
CA VAL A 195 14.09 -7.51 6.90
C VAL A 195 13.63 -6.90 5.59
N ASP A 196 12.42 -6.34 5.59
CA ASP A 196 11.95 -5.47 4.51
C ASP A 196 12.18 -4.01 4.90
N ILE A 197 12.84 -3.28 4.03
CA ILE A 197 13.00 -1.83 4.14
C ILE A 197 11.80 -1.18 3.45
N ARG A 198 11.08 -0.30 4.15
CA ARG A 198 9.99 0.50 3.61
C ARG A 198 10.39 1.96 3.61
N THR A 199 10.46 2.53 2.43
CA THR A 199 10.92 3.90 2.17
C THR A 199 9.75 4.78 1.74
N PRO A 200 9.07 5.49 2.67
CA PRO A 200 8.07 6.47 2.28
C PRO A 200 8.74 7.64 1.56
N VAL A 201 8.22 7.99 0.39
CA VAL A 201 8.72 9.14 -0.38
C VAL A 201 7.74 10.30 -0.21
N VAL A 202 8.22 11.44 0.29
CA VAL A 202 7.43 12.64 0.51
C VAL A 202 8.16 13.84 -0.11
N GLY A 203 7.54 14.46 -1.09
CA GLY A 203 8.15 15.61 -1.81
C GLY A 203 9.49 15.27 -2.46
N GLY A 204 9.66 14.05 -2.98
CA GLY A 204 10.91 13.60 -3.60
C GLY A 204 12.03 13.22 -2.60
N ARG A 205 11.72 13.13 -1.31
CA ARG A 205 12.68 12.77 -0.27
C ARG A 205 12.19 11.58 0.54
N ILE A 206 13.12 10.80 1.10
CA ILE A 206 12.87 9.72 2.05
C ILE A 206 13.21 10.27 3.46
N PRO A 207 12.23 10.73 4.25
CA PRO A 207 12.49 11.33 5.56
C PRO A 207 12.92 10.31 6.62
N PHE A 208 12.46 9.07 6.50
CA PHE A 208 12.77 7.94 7.38
C PHE A 208 12.48 6.61 6.67
N VAL A 209 12.94 5.52 7.26
CA VAL A 209 12.65 4.17 6.78
C VAL A 209 12.04 3.32 7.89
N TYR A 210 11.20 2.36 7.52
CA TYR A 210 10.75 1.30 8.41
C TYR A 210 11.48 0.00 8.09
N LEU A 211 12.11 -0.58 9.09
CA LEU A 211 12.66 -1.93 9.04
C LEU A 211 11.59 -2.88 9.59
N LYS A 212 10.99 -3.69 8.73
CA LYS A 212 9.99 -4.68 9.09
C LYS A 212 10.65 -6.04 9.18
N MET A 213 10.78 -6.54 10.40
CA MET A 213 11.40 -7.84 10.69
C MET A 213 10.35 -8.92 10.78
N ARG A 214 10.55 -10.04 10.10
CA ARG A 214 9.67 -11.21 10.09
C ARG A 214 10.47 -12.48 10.33
N ALA A 215 9.85 -13.44 11.02
CA ALA A 215 10.38 -14.80 11.06
C ALA A 215 10.29 -15.44 9.65
N GLU A 216 11.11 -16.47 9.41
CA GLU A 216 11.10 -17.19 8.14
C GLU A 216 9.70 -17.72 7.75
N ALA A 217 9.00 -18.31 8.71
CA ALA A 217 7.63 -18.82 8.49
C ALA A 217 6.63 -17.73 8.07
N ASP A 218 6.91 -16.45 8.41
CA ASP A 218 6.04 -15.30 8.14
C ASP A 218 6.57 -14.41 7.01
N ARG A 219 7.60 -14.85 6.28
CA ARG A 219 8.32 -14.04 5.29
C ARG A 219 7.39 -13.35 4.30
N PHE A 220 6.35 -14.04 3.83
CA PHE A 220 5.41 -13.52 2.85
C PHE A 220 4.06 -13.08 3.45
N SER A 221 3.89 -13.22 4.77
CA SER A 221 2.68 -12.81 5.48
C SER A 221 2.70 -11.32 5.88
N ASN A 222 1.59 -10.84 6.45
CA ASN A 222 1.54 -9.50 7.08
C ASN A 222 2.01 -9.50 8.54
N ALA A 223 2.40 -10.66 9.10
CA ALA A 223 2.84 -10.76 10.49
C ALA A 223 4.26 -10.20 10.63
N ASN A 224 4.39 -9.05 11.28
CA ASN A 224 5.69 -8.49 11.62
C ASN A 224 6.02 -8.85 13.07
N ARG A 225 7.20 -9.44 13.30
CA ARG A 225 7.74 -9.66 14.64
C ARG A 225 8.15 -8.35 15.30
N ARG A 226 8.72 -7.45 14.52
CA ARG A 226 9.16 -6.13 14.95
C ARG A 226 9.12 -5.15 13.79
N VAL A 227 8.77 -3.89 14.09
CA VAL A 227 8.90 -2.76 13.15
C VAL A 227 9.69 -1.68 13.85
N VAL A 228 10.75 -1.19 13.22
CA VAL A 228 11.61 -0.13 13.76
C VAL A 228 11.69 0.98 12.74
N MET A 229 11.48 2.21 13.17
CA MET A 229 11.74 3.41 12.38
C MET A 229 13.20 3.83 12.56
N ARG A 230 13.85 4.24 11.48
CA ARG A 230 15.20 4.79 11.44
C ARG A 230 15.24 6.03 10.57
N GLU A 231 16.19 6.91 10.83
CA GLU A 231 16.53 7.97 9.89
C GLU A 231 17.00 7.34 8.57
N ALA A 232 16.65 7.96 7.44
CA ALA A 232 17.01 7.40 6.13
C ALA A 232 18.52 7.25 5.96
N GLN A 233 19.29 8.27 6.37
CA GLN A 233 20.75 8.30 6.30
C GLN A 233 21.48 7.21 7.11
N ASP A 234 20.80 6.62 8.11
CA ASP A 234 21.39 5.54 8.93
C ASP A 234 21.26 4.17 8.25
N VAL A 235 20.48 4.08 7.17
CA VAL A 235 20.13 2.79 6.53
C VAL A 235 20.39 2.80 5.03
N LEU A 236 20.17 3.93 4.37
CA LEU A 236 20.35 4.08 2.92
C LEU A 236 21.68 4.78 2.62
N THR A 237 22.31 4.40 1.52
CA THR A 237 23.46 5.10 0.98
C THR A 237 23.03 6.34 0.20
N GLU A 238 23.97 7.24 -0.14
CA GLU A 238 23.67 8.46 -0.93
C GLU A 238 23.17 8.13 -2.35
N ASP A 239 23.49 6.94 -2.86
CA ASP A 239 23.10 6.47 -4.20
C ASP A 239 21.73 5.75 -4.20
N GLU A 240 21.14 5.51 -3.04
CA GLU A 240 19.83 4.85 -2.84
C GLU A 240 18.74 5.88 -2.46
#